data_79c2960bff0640b9e64da716da675b3b
#
_entry.id   79c2960bff0640b9e64da716da675b3b
#
_cell.length_a   1.000
_cell.length_b   1.000
_cell.length_c   1.000
_cell.angle_alpha   90.00
_cell.angle_beta   90.00
_cell.angle_gamma   90.00
#
_symmetry.space_group_name_H-M   'P 1'
#
loop_
_entity.id
_entity.type
_entity.pdbx_description
1 polymer ?
#
loop_
_entity_poly.entity_id
_entity_poly.type
_entity_poly.pdbx_seq_one_letter_code
_entity_poly.pdbx_strand_id
1 'polypeptide(L)'
;IFEQAKFLGVAAFQMPVDQINNIMTNHQNWRDMGLGESGETYMVGSDLTLKNESHFLIEDPSGYLAQMKNLGMEQNLLREIEKSGSVIGRQNVDTTASQMALKGQTASLVIKDYRNISVLSAFKPLAIKDVDWAILSEIDEAEAFAATQNMRNTILIFVALIIAVIAAVIVIFSRQVISKPINQMLDAVENL
;
A
#
# COMPACT_ATOMS: atom_id res chain seq x y z
N ILE A 1 26.19 14.52 -32.35
CA ILE A 1 26.95 13.97 -33.45
C ILE A 1 28.04 14.98 -33.78
N PHE A 2 29.27 14.53 -33.87
CA PHE A 2 30.44 15.35 -34.21
C PHE A 2 31.21 14.70 -35.36
N GLU A 3 31.72 15.52 -36.27
CA GLU A 3 32.66 15.13 -37.27
C GLU A 3 33.84 16.10 -37.26
N GLN A 4 35.08 15.58 -37.17
CA GLN A 4 36.32 16.38 -37.06
C GLN A 4 36.22 17.50 -36.00
N ALA A 5 35.65 17.23 -34.82
CA ALA A 5 35.38 18.17 -33.74
C ALA A 5 34.32 19.26 -34.06
N LYS A 6 33.64 19.20 -35.22
CA LYS A 6 32.55 20.10 -35.55
C LYS A 6 31.20 19.47 -35.09
N PHE A 7 30.43 20.22 -34.32
CA PHE A 7 29.08 19.81 -33.93
C PHE A 7 28.16 19.85 -35.19
N LEU A 8 27.61 18.70 -35.57
CA LEU A 8 26.72 18.57 -36.75
C LEU A 8 25.23 18.56 -36.34
N GLY A 9 24.92 18.09 -35.15
CA GLY A 9 23.55 18.00 -34.69
C GLY A 9 23.37 16.98 -33.54
N VAL A 10 22.14 16.85 -33.09
CA VAL A 10 21.71 15.87 -32.11
C VAL A 10 20.83 14.84 -32.81
N ALA A 11 21.08 13.55 -32.58
CA ALA A 11 20.13 12.51 -32.90
C ALA A 11 19.27 12.25 -31.66
N ALA A 12 17.96 12.43 -31.76
CA ALA A 12 17.01 12.10 -30.74
C ALA A 12 16.21 10.86 -31.12
N PHE A 13 16.18 9.87 -30.27
CA PHE A 13 15.34 8.70 -30.43
C PHE A 13 14.18 8.82 -29.44
N GLN A 14 12.97 8.75 -29.95
CA GLN A 14 11.76 8.70 -29.11
C GLN A 14 11.29 7.26 -29.03
N MET A 15 11.20 6.74 -27.82
CA MET A 15 10.63 5.42 -27.57
C MET A 15 9.19 5.59 -27.09
N PRO A 16 8.20 4.88 -27.66
CA PRO A 16 6.83 4.90 -27.16
C PRO A 16 6.78 4.41 -25.73
N VAL A 17 6.20 5.19 -24.82
CA VAL A 17 6.01 4.80 -23.41
C VAL A 17 4.89 3.77 -23.23
N ASP A 18 4.08 3.54 -24.25
CA ASP A 18 2.95 2.59 -24.19
C ASP A 18 3.37 1.17 -23.80
N GLN A 19 4.51 0.71 -24.31
CA GLN A 19 5.04 -0.61 -23.95
C GLN A 19 5.42 -0.69 -22.45
N ILE A 20 6.03 0.36 -21.95
CA ILE A 20 6.40 0.47 -20.53
C ILE A 20 5.13 0.51 -19.68
N ASN A 21 4.17 1.36 -20.03
CA ASN A 21 2.89 1.47 -19.36
C ASN A 21 2.14 0.13 -19.34
N ASN A 22 2.09 -0.57 -20.45
CA ASN A 22 1.47 -1.88 -20.56
C ASN A 22 2.11 -2.92 -19.66
N ILE A 23 3.44 -2.93 -19.52
CA ILE A 23 4.16 -3.81 -18.61
C ILE A 23 3.85 -3.42 -17.16
N MET A 24 3.97 -2.14 -16.81
CA MET A 24 3.83 -1.66 -15.43
C MET A 24 2.39 -1.77 -14.92
N THR A 25 1.40 -1.65 -15.79
CA THR A 25 -0.03 -1.76 -15.45
C THR A 25 -0.61 -3.14 -15.77
N ASN A 26 0.20 -4.10 -16.24
CA ASN A 26 -0.28 -5.38 -16.74
C ASN A 26 -1.41 -5.22 -17.78
N HIS A 27 -1.19 -4.37 -18.78
CA HIS A 27 -2.20 -4.02 -19.80
C HIS A 27 -3.51 -3.47 -19.18
N GLN A 28 -3.40 -2.66 -18.14
CA GLN A 28 -4.50 -2.11 -17.33
C GLN A 28 -5.27 -3.18 -16.50
N ASN A 29 -4.67 -4.36 -16.30
CA ASN A 29 -5.19 -5.41 -15.42
C ASN A 29 -4.33 -5.54 -14.16
N TRP A 30 -4.04 -4.42 -13.50
CA TRP A 30 -3.19 -4.37 -12.29
C TRP A 30 -3.73 -5.22 -11.13
N ARG A 31 -5.04 -5.42 -11.03
CA ARG A 31 -5.67 -6.29 -10.02
C ARG A 31 -5.20 -7.75 -10.14
N ASP A 32 -4.92 -8.22 -11.36
CA ASP A 32 -4.44 -9.58 -11.61
C ASP A 32 -2.96 -9.78 -11.26
N MET A 33 -2.24 -8.71 -10.92
CA MET A 33 -0.84 -8.78 -10.45
C MET A 33 -0.70 -9.29 -9.01
N GLY A 34 -1.82 -9.53 -8.31
CA GLY A 34 -1.81 -9.97 -6.91
C GLY A 34 -1.55 -8.85 -5.89
N LEU A 35 -1.61 -7.60 -6.32
CA LEU A 35 -1.41 -6.41 -5.48
C LEU A 35 -2.73 -5.81 -4.97
N GLY A 36 -3.87 -6.51 -5.14
CA GLY A 36 -5.18 -6.04 -4.69
C GLY A 36 -5.71 -4.87 -5.52
N GLU A 37 -6.52 -4.03 -4.89
CA GLU A 37 -7.14 -2.86 -5.52
C GLU A 37 -6.23 -1.62 -5.50
N SER A 38 -5.46 -1.44 -4.42
CA SER A 38 -4.59 -0.26 -4.23
C SER A 38 -3.17 -0.46 -4.74
N GLY A 39 -2.83 -1.64 -5.24
CA GLY A 39 -1.48 -1.98 -5.65
C GLY A 39 -1.01 -1.25 -6.89
N GLU A 40 0.14 -0.63 -6.83
CA GLU A 40 0.76 0.09 -7.93
C GLU A 40 2.22 -0.30 -8.10
N THR A 41 2.64 -0.54 -9.33
CA THR A 41 4.05 -0.69 -9.69
C THR A 41 4.46 0.41 -10.64
N TYR A 42 5.54 1.11 -10.29
CA TYR A 42 5.96 2.27 -11.05
C TYR A 42 7.49 2.47 -11.01
N MET A 43 7.97 3.27 -11.94
CA MET A 43 9.38 3.64 -12.03
C MET A 43 9.57 5.12 -11.71
N VAL A 44 10.68 5.41 -11.05
CA VAL A 44 11.08 6.78 -10.68
C VAL A 44 12.49 7.03 -11.21
N GLY A 45 12.69 8.19 -11.82
CA GLY A 45 14.01 8.64 -12.26
C GLY A 45 14.77 9.42 -11.19
N SER A 46 16.03 9.75 -11.46
CA SER A 46 16.89 10.59 -10.60
C SER A 46 16.34 12.00 -10.36
N ASP A 47 15.40 12.46 -11.19
CA ASP A 47 14.62 13.69 -11.03
C ASP A 47 13.43 13.53 -10.07
N LEU A 48 13.28 12.36 -9.43
CA LEU A 48 12.19 12.02 -8.52
C LEU A 48 10.80 12.12 -9.16
N THR A 49 10.68 11.96 -10.48
CA THR A 49 9.39 11.94 -11.17
C THR A 49 9.03 10.55 -11.70
N LEU A 50 7.73 10.27 -11.83
CA LEU A 50 7.24 9.04 -12.45
C LEU A 50 7.71 8.92 -13.90
N LYS A 51 8.06 7.69 -14.30
CA LYS A 51 8.52 7.33 -15.66
C LYS A 51 7.53 6.45 -16.43
N ASN A 52 6.43 6.08 -15.78
CA ASN A 52 5.25 5.43 -16.39
C ASN A 52 3.98 6.06 -15.83
N GLU A 53 2.83 5.73 -16.41
CA GLU A 53 1.55 6.23 -15.92
C GLU A 53 1.16 5.59 -14.58
N SER A 54 0.47 6.38 -13.75
CA SER A 54 -0.17 5.89 -12.54
C SER A 54 -1.51 5.24 -12.89
N HIS A 55 -1.76 4.06 -12.32
CA HIS A 55 -3.06 3.41 -12.50
C HIS A 55 -4.19 4.24 -11.87
N PHE A 56 -3.91 4.98 -10.78
CA PHE A 56 -4.90 5.84 -10.14
C PHE A 56 -5.37 6.97 -11.07
N LEU A 57 -4.46 7.54 -11.89
CA LEU A 57 -4.87 8.51 -12.91
C LEU A 57 -5.69 7.85 -14.01
N ILE A 58 -5.34 6.62 -14.41
CA ILE A 58 -6.06 5.89 -15.47
C ILE A 58 -7.48 5.51 -15.00
N GLU A 59 -7.62 5.05 -13.74
CA GLU A 59 -8.88 4.56 -13.19
C GLU A 59 -9.86 5.68 -12.85
N ASP A 60 -9.38 6.73 -12.15
CA ASP A 60 -10.19 7.90 -11.75
C ASP A 60 -9.39 9.20 -11.90
N PRO A 61 -9.33 9.78 -13.11
CA PRO A 61 -8.60 11.03 -13.35
C PRO A 61 -9.05 12.18 -12.46
N SER A 62 -10.36 12.27 -12.21
CA SER A 62 -10.94 13.36 -11.42
C SER A 62 -10.58 13.24 -9.94
N GLY A 63 -10.69 12.04 -9.38
CA GLY A 63 -10.30 11.75 -8.01
C GLY A 63 -8.81 11.93 -7.78
N TYR A 64 -7.98 11.46 -8.72
CA TYR A 64 -6.54 11.65 -8.68
C TYR A 64 -6.16 13.13 -8.62
N LEU A 65 -6.68 13.97 -9.54
CA LEU A 65 -6.39 15.40 -9.58
C LEU A 65 -6.89 16.12 -8.31
N ALA A 66 -8.04 15.75 -7.79
CA ALA A 66 -8.57 16.29 -6.53
C ALA A 66 -7.67 15.93 -5.35
N GLN A 67 -7.18 14.69 -5.28
CA GLN A 67 -6.24 14.24 -4.24
C GLN A 67 -4.92 15.00 -4.31
N MET A 68 -4.30 15.08 -5.49
CA MET A 68 -3.04 15.79 -5.69
C MET A 68 -3.16 17.30 -5.38
N LYS A 69 -4.29 17.91 -5.71
CA LYS A 69 -4.59 19.29 -5.31
C LYS A 69 -4.64 19.46 -3.80
N ASN A 70 -5.28 18.54 -3.09
CA ASN A 70 -5.36 18.58 -1.62
C ASN A 70 -3.98 18.38 -0.96
N LEU A 71 -3.08 17.66 -1.63
CA LEU A 71 -1.69 17.47 -1.20
C LEU A 71 -0.78 18.65 -1.56
N GLY A 72 -1.30 19.69 -2.21
CA GLY A 72 -0.56 20.92 -2.50
C GLY A 72 0.18 20.91 -3.84
N MET A 73 -0.16 20.01 -4.77
CA MET A 73 0.40 20.06 -6.12
C MET A 73 0.09 21.39 -6.78
N GLU A 74 1.07 21.98 -7.46
CA GLU A 74 0.93 23.26 -8.13
C GLU A 74 -0.18 23.25 -9.19
N GLN A 75 -0.96 24.33 -9.24
CA GLN A 75 -2.12 24.45 -10.14
C GLN A 75 -1.74 24.33 -11.63
N ASN A 76 -0.54 24.76 -12.01
CA ASN A 76 -0.05 24.65 -13.38
C ASN A 76 0.17 23.18 -13.75
N LEU A 77 0.80 22.43 -12.82
CA LEU A 77 1.11 21.01 -13.00
C LEU A 77 -0.17 20.15 -13.06
N LEU A 78 -1.16 20.46 -12.22
CA LEU A 78 -2.48 19.82 -12.27
C LEU A 78 -3.15 20.01 -13.65
N ARG A 79 -3.12 21.25 -14.19
CA ARG A 79 -3.65 21.53 -15.52
C ARG A 79 -2.89 20.82 -16.65
N GLU A 80 -1.57 20.68 -16.52
CA GLU A 80 -0.77 19.92 -17.47
C GLU A 80 -1.11 18.44 -17.47
N ILE A 81 -1.28 17.84 -16.28
CA ILE A 81 -1.69 16.45 -16.12
C ILE A 81 -3.11 16.26 -16.70
N GLU A 82 -4.05 17.13 -16.34
CA GLU A 82 -5.42 17.08 -16.85
C GLU A 82 -5.47 17.17 -18.39
N LYS A 83 -4.71 18.10 -18.98
CA LYS A 83 -4.67 18.30 -20.43
C LYS A 83 -3.98 17.17 -21.18
N SER A 84 -2.90 16.62 -20.62
CA SER A 84 -2.10 15.58 -21.27
C SER A 84 -2.62 14.17 -20.99
N GLY A 85 -3.41 13.98 -19.91
CA GLY A 85 -3.77 12.66 -19.40
C GLY A 85 -2.57 11.85 -18.88
N SER A 86 -1.47 12.51 -18.50
CA SER A 86 -0.21 11.84 -18.18
C SER A 86 0.48 12.44 -16.97
N VAL A 87 0.98 11.59 -16.09
CA VAL A 87 1.79 11.93 -14.92
C VAL A 87 3.29 11.84 -15.17
N ILE A 88 3.70 11.28 -16.31
CA ILE A 88 5.11 11.03 -16.63
C ILE A 88 5.89 12.34 -16.65
N GLY A 89 6.97 12.40 -15.85
CA GLY A 89 7.81 13.59 -15.69
C GLY A 89 7.14 14.75 -14.94
N ARG A 90 5.94 14.54 -14.37
CA ARG A 90 5.15 15.58 -13.67
C ARG A 90 4.87 15.23 -12.22
N GLN A 91 4.46 13.98 -11.96
CA GLN A 91 4.22 13.53 -10.57
C GLN A 91 5.55 13.36 -9.85
N ASN A 92 5.76 14.16 -8.82
CA ASN A 92 6.89 14.01 -7.91
C ASN A 92 6.65 12.82 -6.97
N VAL A 93 7.68 11.99 -6.79
CA VAL A 93 7.73 10.83 -5.91
C VAL A 93 8.97 10.95 -5.01
N ASP A 94 9.03 12.02 -4.23
CA ASP A 94 10.06 12.22 -3.23
C ASP A 94 9.69 11.50 -1.93
N THR A 95 9.84 10.18 -1.94
CA THR A 95 9.54 9.32 -0.80
C THR A 95 10.81 8.66 -0.25
N THR A 96 10.73 8.12 0.96
CA THR A 96 11.85 7.35 1.53
C THR A 96 12.26 6.19 0.62
N ALA A 97 11.29 5.48 0.01
CA ALA A 97 11.56 4.35 -0.87
C ALA A 97 12.28 4.78 -2.15
N SER A 98 11.79 5.82 -2.83
CA SER A 98 12.43 6.32 -4.06
C SER A 98 13.87 6.79 -3.82
N GLN A 99 14.08 7.53 -2.74
CA GLN A 99 15.43 7.98 -2.36
C GLN A 99 16.39 6.83 -2.03
N MET A 100 15.93 5.81 -1.29
CA MET A 100 16.74 4.64 -0.96
C MET A 100 17.04 3.80 -2.21
N ALA A 101 16.04 3.58 -3.06
CA ALA A 101 16.21 2.82 -4.30
C ALA A 101 17.20 3.50 -5.27
N LEU A 102 17.09 4.82 -5.47
CA LEU A 102 18.03 5.59 -6.31
C LEU A 102 19.46 5.63 -5.76
N LYS A 103 19.62 5.42 -4.44
CA LYS A 103 20.95 5.22 -3.81
C LYS A 103 21.46 3.77 -3.90
N GLY A 104 20.82 2.92 -4.67
CA GLY A 104 21.23 1.54 -4.91
C GLY A 104 20.73 0.54 -3.87
N GLN A 105 19.82 0.92 -2.98
CA GLN A 105 19.29 0.02 -1.95
C GLN A 105 18.08 -0.78 -2.46
N THR A 106 17.96 -2.01 -1.97
CA THR A 106 16.82 -2.89 -2.20
C THR A 106 16.23 -3.27 -0.85
N ALA A 107 14.94 -2.99 -0.65
CA ALA A 107 14.27 -3.30 0.61
C ALA A 107 12.75 -3.39 0.43
N SER A 108 12.05 -3.79 1.51
CA SER A 108 10.61 -3.66 1.65
C SER A 108 10.32 -3.03 3.01
N LEU A 109 9.56 -1.94 3.01
CA LEU A 109 9.28 -1.12 4.20
C LEU A 109 7.82 -0.63 4.15
N VAL A 110 7.28 -0.34 5.34
CA VAL A 110 6.04 0.45 5.45
C VAL A 110 6.43 1.92 5.52
N ILE A 111 5.95 2.69 4.55
CA ILE A 111 6.28 4.11 4.37
C ILE A 111 5.05 4.89 3.89
N LYS A 112 5.17 6.22 3.81
CA LYS A 112 4.23 7.06 3.09
C LYS A 112 4.62 7.14 1.61
N ASP A 113 3.65 6.89 0.72
CA ASP A 113 3.81 7.06 -0.72
C ASP A 113 3.61 8.52 -1.16
N TYR A 114 3.64 8.76 -2.47
CA TYR A 114 3.43 10.10 -3.05
C TYR A 114 2.00 10.63 -2.88
N ARG A 115 1.03 9.76 -2.54
CA ARG A 115 -0.34 10.11 -2.16
C ARG A 115 -0.48 10.41 -0.66
N ASN A 116 0.63 10.36 0.11
CA ASN A 116 0.68 10.45 1.57
C ASN A 116 -0.11 9.34 2.29
N ILE A 117 -0.31 8.20 1.63
CA ILE A 117 -0.94 7.00 2.18
C ILE A 117 0.16 6.06 2.72
N SER A 118 -0.13 5.38 3.83
CA SER A 118 0.77 4.35 4.37
C SER A 118 0.70 3.10 3.49
N VAL A 119 1.83 2.70 2.91
CA VAL A 119 1.94 1.58 1.98
C VAL A 119 3.05 0.62 2.41
N LEU A 120 2.87 -0.66 2.10
CA LEU A 120 3.97 -1.61 2.05
C LEU A 120 4.65 -1.44 0.69
N SER A 121 5.86 -0.89 0.70
CA SER A 121 6.64 -0.58 -0.49
C SER A 121 7.81 -1.54 -0.61
N ALA A 122 7.92 -2.22 -1.76
CA ALA A 122 9.08 -3.00 -2.17
C ALA A 122 9.78 -2.24 -3.30
N PHE A 123 11.08 -2.01 -3.18
CA PHE A 123 11.81 -1.17 -4.12
C PHE A 123 13.23 -1.66 -4.39
N LYS A 124 13.72 -1.34 -5.57
CA LYS A 124 15.10 -1.60 -5.98
C LYS A 124 15.56 -0.66 -7.11
N PRO A 125 16.88 -0.44 -7.28
CA PRO A 125 17.40 0.22 -8.48
C PRO A 125 17.15 -0.64 -9.72
N LEU A 126 16.99 0.01 -10.88
CA LEU A 126 16.99 -0.66 -12.17
C LEU A 126 18.40 -0.68 -12.75
N ALA A 127 18.88 -1.87 -13.12
CA ALA A 127 20.18 -2.04 -13.75
C ALA A 127 20.13 -1.73 -15.26
N ILE A 128 19.81 -0.48 -15.62
CA ILE A 128 19.78 0.00 -17.00
C ILE A 128 21.00 0.89 -17.23
N LYS A 129 21.81 0.57 -18.23
CA LYS A 129 23.01 1.34 -18.53
C LYS A 129 22.65 2.79 -18.87
N ASP A 130 23.41 3.73 -18.29
CA ASP A 130 23.27 5.18 -18.51
C ASP A 130 21.91 5.79 -18.08
N VAL A 131 21.15 5.08 -17.22
CA VAL A 131 19.86 5.52 -16.72
C VAL A 131 19.77 5.24 -15.21
N ASP A 132 19.60 6.29 -14.41
CA ASP A 132 19.43 6.18 -12.95
C ASP A 132 17.94 6.14 -12.62
N TRP A 133 17.36 4.97 -12.72
CA TRP A 133 15.96 4.72 -12.38
C TRP A 133 15.84 3.66 -11.28
N ALA A 134 14.74 3.75 -10.57
CA ALA A 134 14.32 2.74 -9.59
C ALA A 134 12.93 2.24 -9.94
N ILE A 135 12.63 1.00 -9.53
CA ILE A 135 11.29 0.42 -9.58
C ILE A 135 10.77 0.25 -8.17
N LEU A 136 9.52 0.65 -7.97
CA LEU A 136 8.80 0.51 -6.72
C LEU A 136 7.49 -0.25 -6.99
N SER A 137 7.12 -1.14 -6.06
CA SER A 137 5.83 -1.84 -6.06
C SER A 137 5.22 -1.67 -4.69
N GLU A 138 4.02 -1.11 -4.63
CA GLU A 138 3.39 -0.65 -3.40
C GLU A 138 1.94 -1.14 -3.32
N ILE A 139 1.48 -1.39 -2.11
CA ILE A 139 0.09 -1.68 -1.78
C ILE A 139 -0.25 -0.94 -0.49
N ASP A 140 -1.45 -0.42 -0.36
CA ASP A 140 -1.91 0.24 0.85
C ASP A 140 -1.76 -0.69 2.06
N GLU A 141 -1.13 -0.20 3.13
CA GLU A 141 -0.90 -0.97 4.37
C GLU A 141 -2.20 -1.56 4.91
N ALA A 142 -3.28 -0.77 4.87
CA ALA A 142 -4.59 -1.20 5.33
C ALA A 142 -5.11 -2.41 4.54
N GLU A 143 -4.89 -2.45 3.22
CA GLU A 143 -5.29 -3.57 2.37
C GLU A 143 -4.36 -4.78 2.57
N ALA A 144 -3.05 -4.56 2.56
CA ALA A 144 -2.06 -5.62 2.72
C ALA A 144 -2.27 -6.44 4.02
N PHE A 145 -2.67 -5.77 5.10
CA PHE A 145 -2.88 -6.41 6.40
C PHE A 145 -4.35 -6.68 6.76
N ALA A 146 -5.31 -6.38 5.88
CA ALA A 146 -6.73 -6.57 6.14
C ALA A 146 -7.08 -8.02 6.53
N ALA A 147 -6.56 -9.00 5.81
CA ALA A 147 -6.78 -10.42 6.10
C ALA A 147 -6.24 -10.81 7.48
N THR A 148 -5.05 -10.31 7.85
CA THR A 148 -4.42 -10.59 9.15
C THR A 148 -5.21 -9.95 10.30
N GLN A 149 -5.71 -8.72 10.12
CA GLN A 149 -6.53 -8.04 11.13
C GLN A 149 -7.86 -8.76 11.36
N ASN A 150 -8.52 -9.20 10.29
CA ASN A 150 -9.76 -9.98 10.37
C ASN A 150 -9.55 -11.30 11.10
N MET A 151 -8.45 -12.01 10.81
CA MET A 151 -8.09 -13.26 11.48
C MET A 151 -7.81 -13.04 12.96
N ARG A 152 -7.07 -12.00 13.33
CA ARG A 152 -6.83 -11.61 14.72
C ARG A 152 -8.12 -11.34 15.48
N ASN A 153 -9.03 -10.55 14.90
CA ASN A 153 -10.30 -10.21 15.52
C ASN A 153 -11.17 -11.46 15.74
N THR A 154 -11.21 -12.36 14.75
CA THR A 154 -11.90 -13.63 14.84
C THR A 154 -11.36 -14.49 15.98
N ILE A 155 -10.05 -14.62 16.09
CA ILE A 155 -9.40 -15.36 17.20
C ILE A 155 -9.76 -14.76 18.54
N LEU A 156 -9.71 -13.43 18.69
CA LEU A 156 -10.06 -12.76 19.95
C LEU A 156 -11.52 -13.02 20.36
N ILE A 157 -12.45 -13.04 19.40
CA ILE A 157 -13.86 -13.37 19.67
C ILE A 157 -13.99 -14.82 20.17
N PHE A 158 -13.33 -15.79 19.52
CA PHE A 158 -13.36 -17.18 19.95
C PHE A 158 -12.76 -17.37 21.34
N VAL A 159 -11.66 -16.72 21.65
CA VAL A 159 -11.03 -16.76 22.97
C VAL A 159 -11.97 -16.18 24.03
N ALA A 160 -12.62 -15.06 23.77
CA ALA A 160 -13.59 -14.46 24.69
C ALA A 160 -14.79 -15.39 24.96
N LEU A 161 -15.31 -16.06 23.91
CA LEU A 161 -16.40 -17.04 24.05
C LEU A 161 -15.99 -18.25 24.90
N ILE A 162 -14.79 -18.77 24.69
CA ILE A 162 -14.27 -19.90 25.47
C ILE A 162 -14.18 -19.51 26.96
N ILE A 163 -13.63 -18.33 27.27
CA ILE A 163 -13.53 -17.81 28.65
C ILE A 163 -14.91 -17.67 29.26
N ALA A 164 -15.89 -17.13 28.52
CA ALA A 164 -17.25 -16.97 29.02
C ALA A 164 -17.92 -18.33 29.34
N VAL A 165 -17.72 -19.34 28.49
CA VAL A 165 -18.23 -20.70 28.71
C VAL A 165 -17.59 -21.32 29.94
N ILE A 166 -16.28 -21.22 30.12
CA ILE A 166 -15.57 -21.76 31.29
C ILE A 166 -16.08 -21.06 32.57
N ALA A 167 -16.23 -19.73 32.57
CA ALA A 167 -16.76 -18.99 33.69
C ALA A 167 -18.20 -19.43 34.05
N ALA A 168 -19.05 -19.61 33.06
CA ALA A 168 -20.42 -20.10 33.27
C ALA A 168 -20.43 -21.51 33.90
N VAL A 169 -19.60 -22.43 33.41
CA VAL A 169 -19.47 -23.79 33.96
C VAL A 169 -18.99 -23.72 35.42
N ILE A 170 -18.00 -22.91 35.72
CA ILE A 170 -17.50 -22.76 37.13
C ILE A 170 -18.60 -22.22 38.02
N VAL A 171 -19.35 -21.21 37.59
CA VAL A 171 -20.45 -20.64 38.39
C VAL A 171 -21.58 -21.67 38.64
N ILE A 172 -21.96 -22.41 37.58
CA ILE A 172 -22.99 -23.44 37.69
C ILE A 172 -22.54 -24.56 38.65
N PHE A 173 -21.32 -25.03 38.46
CA PHE A 173 -20.73 -26.07 39.32
C PHE A 173 -20.65 -25.61 40.77
N SER A 174 -20.12 -24.43 41.05
CA SER A 174 -20.03 -23.85 42.40
C SER A 174 -21.41 -23.75 43.08
N ARG A 175 -22.41 -23.30 42.32
CA ARG A 175 -23.79 -23.18 42.87
C ARG A 175 -24.40 -24.55 43.17
N GLN A 176 -24.22 -25.53 42.32
CA GLN A 176 -24.87 -26.86 42.48
C GLN A 176 -24.16 -27.73 43.49
N VAL A 177 -22.83 -27.75 43.49
CA VAL A 177 -22.03 -28.69 44.27
C VAL A 177 -21.63 -28.12 45.65
N ILE A 178 -21.49 -26.80 45.76
CA ILE A 178 -21.02 -26.18 46.97
C ILE A 178 -22.15 -25.42 47.68
N SER A 179 -22.76 -24.43 47.01
CA SER A 179 -23.70 -23.51 47.67
C SER A 179 -25.02 -24.20 48.08
N LYS A 180 -25.61 -25.03 47.22
CA LYS A 180 -26.87 -25.71 47.52
C LYS A 180 -26.77 -26.65 48.74
N PRO A 181 -25.78 -27.58 48.84
CA PRO A 181 -25.66 -28.44 50.01
C PRO A 181 -25.41 -27.68 51.33
N ILE A 182 -24.58 -26.63 51.27
CA ILE A 182 -24.29 -25.81 52.47
C ILE A 182 -25.55 -25.08 52.95
N ASN A 183 -26.34 -24.50 52.07
CA ASN A 183 -27.58 -23.84 52.42
C ASN A 183 -28.60 -24.82 52.99
N GLN A 184 -28.71 -26.01 52.43
CA GLN A 184 -29.59 -27.08 52.97
C GLN A 184 -29.17 -27.54 54.36
N MET A 185 -27.87 -27.63 54.67
CA MET A 185 -27.38 -27.92 56.05
C MET A 185 -27.67 -26.76 56.99
N LEU A 186 -27.49 -25.53 56.57
CA LEU A 186 -27.81 -24.35 57.38
C LEU A 186 -29.30 -24.29 57.74
N ASP A 187 -30.17 -24.45 56.73
CA ASP A 187 -31.63 -24.49 56.95
C ASP A 187 -32.07 -25.65 57.90
N ALA A 188 -31.39 -26.81 57.83
CA ALA A 188 -31.67 -27.91 58.70
C ALA A 188 -31.25 -27.65 60.20
N VAL A 189 -30.20 -26.88 60.38
CA VAL A 189 -29.72 -26.48 61.73
C VAL A 189 -30.58 -25.35 62.35
N GLU A 190 -31.11 -24.47 61.56
CA GLU A 190 -31.93 -23.34 61.99
C GLU A 190 -33.37 -23.77 62.42
N ASN A 191 -33.81 -24.93 61.94
CA ASN A 191 -35.12 -25.52 62.25
C ASN A 191 -35.08 -26.59 63.32
N LEU A 192 -34.00 -26.74 64.09
CA LEU A 192 -33.83 -27.57 65.25
C LEU A 192 -33.92 -26.73 66.52
#